data_31207147853e81782f0c3ebe08901468
#
_entry.id   31207147853e81782f0c3ebe08901468
#
_cell.length_a   1.000
_cell.length_b   1.000
_cell.length_c   1.000
_cell.angle_alpha   90.00
_cell.angle_beta   90.00
_cell.angle_gamma   90.00
#
_symmetry.space_group_name_H-M   'P 1'
#
loop_
_entity.id
_entity.type
_entity.pdbx_description
1 polymer ?
#
loop_
_entity_poly.entity_id
_entity_poly.type
_entity_poly.pdbx_seq_one_letter_code
_entity_poly.pdbx_strand_id
1 'polypeptide(L)'
;MTVWQDAGANIIGRYEGHRGSLPALVLGSHLDTVRDAGRYDGMLGVVAAIECVDQLNRRGARFPFAIEVIGFCDEEGVRFGTSIVGSRVVAGSFDAAELLRADENGVLALQALTASGLDADRMQTAVRRPDEILAYVELHIEQGPVLERLGHGLGCVSGIVGASKLEIVLRGEAGHAGTVPMQGRRDALVAASECILGIETIAAKTGAVATVGYVDVEPGSSNVIPGKTSFAVDIRSLDDEVRRNTVVLIRECVAEICAHRKVQPEFTLAQRQTTPCSEWLQNQIVEAIDRVQGACPVLPSGAGHDGIWMSKVSDIGMIFVRCAGGISHNPAESVSVEDLEGCAQALLQFIANFEPPGKAA
;
A
#
# COMPACT_ATOMS: atom_id res chain seq x y z
N MET A 1 -17.88 -15.23 16.30
CA MET A 1 -16.94 -14.16 16.74
C MET A 1 -17.67 -13.15 17.59
N THR A 2 -17.00 -12.57 18.60
CA THR A 2 -17.42 -11.32 19.22
C THR A 2 -16.96 -10.19 18.34
N VAL A 3 -17.87 -9.25 18.01
CA VAL A 3 -17.58 -8.17 17.04
C VAL A 3 -17.74 -6.82 17.72
N TRP A 4 -16.82 -5.89 17.45
CA TRP A 4 -16.89 -4.50 17.89
C TRP A 4 -16.25 -3.57 16.87
N GLN A 5 -16.55 -2.29 16.99
CA GLN A 5 -15.83 -1.22 16.31
C GLN A 5 -14.87 -0.54 17.28
N ASP A 6 -13.62 -0.32 16.87
CA ASP A 6 -12.67 0.43 17.68
C ASP A 6 -12.78 1.95 17.46
N ALA A 7 -12.00 2.73 18.21
CA ALA A 7 -12.02 4.18 18.11
C ALA A 7 -11.32 4.72 16.84
N GLY A 8 -10.60 3.88 16.09
CA GLY A 8 -10.04 4.16 14.76
C GLY A 8 -10.98 3.82 13.62
N ALA A 9 -12.25 3.48 13.92
CA ALA A 9 -13.28 3.04 12.98
C ALA A 9 -13.02 1.65 12.35
N ASN A 10 -12.03 0.90 12.82
CA ASN A 10 -11.82 -0.48 12.37
C ASN A 10 -12.93 -1.40 12.91
N ILE A 11 -13.33 -2.39 12.12
CA ILE A 11 -14.25 -3.44 12.55
C ILE A 11 -13.43 -4.68 12.91
N ILE A 12 -13.58 -5.16 14.13
CA ILE A 12 -12.81 -6.28 14.67
C ILE A 12 -13.75 -7.41 15.06
N GLY A 13 -13.46 -8.61 14.58
CA GLY A 13 -14.15 -9.85 14.98
C GLY A 13 -13.17 -10.81 15.66
N ARG A 14 -13.43 -11.20 16.91
CA ARG A 14 -12.57 -12.10 17.67
C ARG A 14 -13.20 -13.48 17.84
N TYR A 15 -12.46 -14.50 17.47
CA TYR A 15 -12.73 -15.91 17.66
C TYR A 15 -11.79 -16.47 18.74
N GLU A 16 -12.32 -16.75 19.90
CA GLU A 16 -11.53 -17.20 21.06
C GLU A 16 -10.89 -18.56 20.82
N GLY A 17 -9.69 -18.73 21.38
CA GLY A 17 -9.00 -20.00 21.40
C GLY A 17 -9.57 -20.97 22.45
N HIS A 18 -8.73 -21.91 22.92
CA HIS A 18 -9.12 -22.90 23.95
C HIS A 18 -9.53 -22.25 25.28
N ARG A 19 -9.07 -21.04 25.55
CA ARG A 19 -9.43 -20.21 26.72
C ARG A 19 -9.48 -18.74 26.31
N GLY A 20 -10.15 -17.91 27.09
CA GLY A 20 -10.21 -16.47 26.84
C GLY A 20 -8.88 -15.75 27.06
N SER A 21 -8.79 -14.54 26.54
CA SER A 21 -7.67 -13.61 26.73
C SER A 21 -6.29 -14.11 26.23
N LEU A 22 -6.28 -14.98 25.24
CA LEU A 22 -5.05 -15.39 24.55
C LEU A 22 -4.59 -14.33 23.56
N PRO A 23 -3.27 -14.19 23.29
CA PRO A 23 -2.80 -13.42 22.15
C PRO A 23 -3.42 -13.93 20.84
N ALA A 24 -3.56 -13.04 19.85
CA ALA A 24 -4.26 -13.36 18.61
C ALA A 24 -3.30 -13.50 17.42
N LEU A 25 -3.61 -14.47 16.55
CA LEU A 25 -3.25 -14.38 15.15
C LEU A 25 -4.24 -13.41 14.51
N VAL A 26 -3.73 -12.27 14.01
CA VAL A 26 -4.55 -11.25 13.37
C VAL A 26 -4.53 -11.46 11.86
N LEU A 27 -5.73 -11.59 11.28
CA LEU A 27 -5.98 -11.62 9.85
C LEU A 27 -6.68 -10.34 9.49
N GLY A 28 -6.28 -9.64 8.44
CA GLY A 28 -6.94 -8.39 8.14
C GLY A 28 -6.57 -7.82 6.78
N SER A 29 -7.34 -6.87 6.35
CA SER A 29 -7.14 -5.98 5.22
C SER A 29 -8.12 -4.82 5.34
N HIS A 30 -8.21 -3.92 4.34
CA HIS A 30 -9.10 -2.77 4.39
C HIS A 30 -10.51 -3.07 3.85
N LEU A 31 -11.46 -2.20 4.19
CA LEU A 31 -12.86 -2.28 3.77
C LEU A 31 -13.29 -1.14 2.83
N ASP A 32 -12.47 -0.11 2.70
CA ASP A 32 -12.66 0.97 1.75
C ASP A 32 -12.01 0.64 0.40
N THR A 33 -12.28 1.46 -0.61
CA THR A 33 -11.71 1.31 -1.95
C THR A 33 -11.67 2.66 -2.66
N VAL A 34 -10.86 2.80 -3.70
CA VAL A 34 -10.84 3.99 -4.56
C VAL A 34 -12.14 4.14 -5.36
N ARG A 35 -12.39 5.33 -5.91
CA ARG A 35 -13.56 5.59 -6.76
C ARG A 35 -13.48 4.74 -8.03
N ASP A 36 -14.62 4.24 -8.47
CA ASP A 36 -14.75 3.37 -9.66
C ASP A 36 -13.80 2.17 -9.65
N ALA A 37 -13.62 1.56 -8.47
CA ALA A 37 -12.78 0.40 -8.25
C ALA A 37 -13.51 -0.94 -8.47
N GLY A 38 -12.78 -2.03 -8.22
CA GLY A 38 -13.30 -3.39 -8.23
C GLY A 38 -13.97 -3.79 -6.92
N ARG A 39 -14.05 -5.10 -6.70
CA ARG A 39 -14.75 -5.72 -5.55
C ARG A 39 -13.84 -6.48 -4.61
N TYR A 40 -12.58 -6.64 -4.97
CA TYR A 40 -11.67 -7.58 -4.31
C TYR A 40 -10.55 -6.88 -3.56
N ASP A 41 -10.20 -5.68 -4.00
CA ASP A 41 -9.17 -4.85 -3.41
C ASP A 41 -9.47 -4.57 -1.91
N GLY A 42 -8.64 -5.09 -1.02
CA GLY A 42 -8.82 -5.08 0.43
C GLY A 42 -9.92 -6.02 0.93
N MET A 43 -11.14 -5.86 0.44
CA MET A 43 -12.32 -6.58 0.92
C MET A 43 -12.19 -8.10 0.81
N LEU A 44 -11.49 -8.62 -0.21
CA LEU A 44 -11.26 -10.07 -0.33
C LEU A 44 -10.57 -10.63 0.89
N GLY A 45 -9.54 -9.94 1.41
CA GLY A 45 -8.78 -10.41 2.57
C GLY A 45 -9.65 -10.55 3.81
N VAL A 46 -10.50 -9.56 4.06
CA VAL A 46 -11.43 -9.58 5.21
C VAL A 46 -12.49 -10.68 5.06
N VAL A 47 -13.12 -10.77 3.87
CA VAL A 47 -14.18 -11.76 3.62
C VAL A 47 -13.64 -13.20 3.67
N ALA A 48 -12.46 -13.44 3.08
CA ALA A 48 -11.81 -14.76 3.14
C ALA A 48 -11.45 -15.16 4.58
N ALA A 49 -10.96 -14.21 5.40
CA ALA A 49 -10.67 -14.47 6.81
C ALA A 49 -11.95 -14.81 7.59
N ILE A 50 -13.07 -14.11 7.35
CA ILE A 50 -14.37 -14.43 7.97
C ILE A 50 -14.84 -15.82 7.57
N GLU A 51 -14.76 -16.17 6.29
CA GLU A 51 -15.13 -17.53 5.81
C GLU A 51 -14.28 -18.61 6.46
N CYS A 52 -12.97 -18.41 6.59
CA CYS A 52 -12.09 -19.33 7.29
C CYS A 52 -12.52 -19.54 8.74
N VAL A 53 -12.82 -18.46 9.46
CA VAL A 53 -13.29 -18.56 10.86
C VAL A 53 -14.65 -19.24 10.95
N ASP A 54 -15.57 -19.02 10.01
CA ASP A 54 -16.85 -19.70 9.97
C ASP A 54 -16.67 -21.22 9.77
N GLN A 55 -15.81 -21.63 8.84
CA GLN A 55 -15.48 -23.05 8.64
C GLN A 55 -14.85 -23.69 9.89
N LEU A 56 -13.93 -23.00 10.54
CA LEU A 56 -13.31 -23.47 11.79
C LEU A 56 -14.37 -23.60 12.89
N ASN A 57 -15.27 -22.64 13.00
CA ASN A 57 -16.35 -22.66 13.98
C ASN A 57 -17.33 -23.81 13.74
N ARG A 58 -17.73 -24.07 12.49
CA ARG A 58 -18.58 -25.23 12.12
C ARG A 58 -17.94 -26.59 12.48
N ARG A 59 -16.60 -26.65 12.40
CA ARG A 59 -15.83 -27.85 12.78
C ARG A 59 -15.55 -27.93 14.28
N GLY A 60 -15.93 -26.93 15.07
CA GLY A 60 -15.62 -26.84 16.50
C GLY A 60 -14.12 -26.65 16.79
N ALA A 61 -13.32 -26.26 15.80
CA ALA A 61 -11.88 -26.11 15.95
C ALA A 61 -11.54 -24.94 16.86
N ARG A 62 -10.59 -25.12 17.77
CA ARG A 62 -10.03 -24.10 18.64
C ARG A 62 -8.52 -24.25 18.69
N PHE A 63 -7.82 -23.17 18.97
CA PHE A 63 -6.37 -23.09 18.95
C PHE A 63 -5.81 -22.63 20.30
N PRO A 64 -4.50 -22.78 20.56
CA PRO A 64 -3.85 -22.20 21.73
C PRO A 64 -3.69 -20.69 21.65
N PHE A 65 -4.28 -20.04 20.66
CA PHE A 65 -4.35 -18.60 20.40
C PHE A 65 -5.77 -18.21 19.96
N ALA A 66 -6.07 -16.94 20.03
CA ALA A 66 -7.28 -16.39 19.42
C ALA A 66 -7.02 -16.05 17.95
N ILE A 67 -8.09 -15.98 17.14
CA ILE A 67 -8.03 -15.41 15.79
C ILE A 67 -8.81 -14.10 15.82
N GLU A 68 -8.21 -13.04 15.36
CA GLU A 68 -8.90 -11.76 15.13
C GLU A 68 -8.93 -11.45 13.64
N VAL A 69 -10.10 -11.06 13.15
CA VAL A 69 -10.27 -10.53 11.81
C VAL A 69 -10.48 -9.03 11.92
N ILE A 70 -9.64 -8.25 11.26
CA ILE A 70 -9.73 -6.78 11.27
C ILE A 70 -10.02 -6.29 9.85
N GLY A 71 -11.14 -5.57 9.70
CA GLY A 71 -11.40 -4.72 8.54
C GLY A 71 -10.95 -3.30 8.86
N PHE A 72 -9.83 -2.90 8.29
CA PHE A 72 -9.25 -1.58 8.50
C PHE A 72 -10.05 -0.49 7.80
N CYS A 73 -10.03 0.70 8.38
CA CYS A 73 -10.71 1.90 7.89
C CYS A 73 -9.73 2.77 7.11
N ASP A 74 -10.18 3.29 5.95
CA ASP A 74 -9.54 4.36 5.18
C ASP A 74 -8.06 4.08 4.86
N GLU A 75 -7.79 2.91 4.25
CA GLU A 75 -6.47 2.55 3.75
C GLU A 75 -6.11 3.41 2.54
N GLU A 76 -7.03 3.58 1.62
CA GLU A 76 -6.87 4.26 0.34
C GLU A 76 -6.79 5.79 0.47
N GLY A 77 -7.32 6.35 1.56
CA GLY A 77 -7.26 7.77 1.84
C GLY A 77 -8.04 8.65 0.87
N VAL A 78 -9.06 8.12 0.23
CA VAL A 78 -9.81 8.79 -0.86
C VAL A 78 -10.52 10.04 -0.40
N ARG A 79 -11.07 10.03 0.81
CA ARG A 79 -11.91 11.13 1.29
C ARG A 79 -11.11 12.30 1.83
N PHE A 80 -10.09 12.04 2.66
CA PHE A 80 -9.35 13.08 3.38
C PHE A 80 -7.89 13.23 2.93
N GLY A 81 -7.46 12.48 1.90
CA GLY A 81 -6.10 12.54 1.38
C GLY A 81 -5.03 12.06 2.38
N THR A 82 -5.43 11.20 3.32
CA THR A 82 -4.52 10.51 4.24
C THR A 82 -4.83 9.01 4.21
N SER A 83 -3.84 8.20 3.92
CA SER A 83 -4.00 6.75 3.70
C SER A 83 -3.56 5.94 4.91
N ILE A 84 -4.00 4.66 4.91
CA ILE A 84 -3.62 3.62 5.89
C ILE A 84 -3.97 4.08 7.32
N VAL A 85 -5.15 4.70 7.49
CA VAL A 85 -5.57 5.30 8.77
C VAL A 85 -5.79 4.24 9.83
N GLY A 86 -6.55 3.20 9.52
CA GLY A 86 -6.98 2.19 10.48
C GLY A 86 -5.82 1.47 11.15
N SER A 87 -4.89 0.92 10.39
CA SER A 87 -3.71 0.24 10.94
C SER A 87 -2.71 1.19 11.60
N ARG A 88 -2.65 2.46 11.18
CA ARG A 88 -1.86 3.49 11.89
C ARG A 88 -2.38 3.76 13.29
N VAL A 89 -3.70 3.79 13.47
CA VAL A 89 -4.32 3.92 14.78
C VAL A 89 -3.99 2.71 15.65
N VAL A 90 -4.15 1.49 15.12
CA VAL A 90 -3.79 0.24 15.81
C VAL A 90 -2.32 0.21 16.22
N ALA A 91 -1.43 0.70 15.36
CA ALA A 91 0.01 0.78 15.63
C ALA A 91 0.43 1.97 16.50
N GLY A 92 -0.50 2.82 16.95
CA GLY A 92 -0.17 4.01 17.74
C GLY A 92 0.62 5.08 16.97
N SER A 93 0.53 5.08 15.65
CA SER A 93 1.32 5.94 14.75
C SER A 93 0.48 6.99 14.01
N PHE A 94 -0.79 7.11 14.33
CA PHE A 94 -1.68 8.10 13.72
C PHE A 94 -1.44 9.49 14.33
N ASP A 95 -1.30 10.49 13.45
CA ASP A 95 -1.18 11.89 13.88
C ASP A 95 -2.58 12.52 13.99
N ALA A 96 -2.95 12.91 15.21
CA ALA A 96 -4.24 13.55 15.46
C ALA A 96 -4.45 14.86 14.67
N ALA A 97 -3.38 15.53 14.22
CA ALA A 97 -3.48 16.71 13.37
C ALA A 97 -4.16 16.39 12.01
N GLU A 98 -4.11 15.13 11.56
CA GLU A 98 -4.77 14.70 10.32
C GLU A 98 -6.31 14.71 10.44
N LEU A 99 -6.86 14.66 11.63
CA LEU A 99 -8.30 14.82 11.85
C LEU A 99 -8.82 16.22 11.44
N LEU A 100 -7.93 17.20 11.27
CA LEU A 100 -8.27 18.55 10.80
C LEU A 100 -8.29 18.65 9.26
N ARG A 101 -7.98 17.58 8.53
CA ARG A 101 -8.10 17.55 7.07
C ARG A 101 -9.57 17.59 6.67
N ALA A 102 -9.86 18.36 5.64
CA ALA A 102 -11.20 18.50 5.09
C ALA A 102 -11.36 17.68 3.80
N ASP A 103 -12.52 17.13 3.58
CA ASP A 103 -12.90 16.56 2.29
C ASP A 103 -13.27 17.65 1.26
N GLU A 104 -13.64 17.26 0.06
CA GLU A 104 -14.05 18.17 -1.03
C GLU A 104 -15.24 19.07 -0.71
N ASN A 105 -16.04 18.72 0.30
CA ASN A 105 -17.20 19.48 0.78
C ASN A 105 -16.88 20.34 2.02
N GLY A 106 -15.63 20.37 2.47
CA GLY A 106 -15.18 21.11 3.66
C GLY A 106 -15.51 20.41 4.98
N VAL A 107 -15.95 19.14 4.98
CA VAL A 107 -16.20 18.36 6.18
C VAL A 107 -14.86 17.84 6.73
N LEU A 108 -14.56 18.14 8.00
CA LEU A 108 -13.33 17.65 8.63
C LEU A 108 -13.43 16.14 8.95
N ALA A 109 -12.30 15.45 8.90
CA ALA A 109 -12.22 14.04 9.30
C ALA A 109 -12.73 13.82 10.73
N LEU A 110 -12.44 14.71 11.66
CA LEU A 110 -12.98 14.73 13.01
C LEU A 110 -14.52 14.76 13.02
N GLN A 111 -15.12 15.60 12.19
CA GLN A 111 -16.58 15.69 12.09
C GLN A 111 -17.20 14.40 11.54
N ALA A 112 -16.58 13.81 10.54
CA ALA A 112 -17.03 12.53 9.97
C ALA A 112 -16.93 11.40 11.00
N LEU A 113 -15.82 11.32 11.75
CA LEU A 113 -15.64 10.36 12.83
C LEU A 113 -16.73 10.51 13.91
N THR A 114 -16.97 11.74 14.36
CA THR A 114 -18.00 12.05 15.37
C THR A 114 -19.41 11.70 14.84
N ALA A 115 -19.70 12.01 13.58
CA ALA A 115 -20.98 11.67 12.96
C ALA A 115 -21.22 10.16 12.85
N SER A 116 -20.16 9.36 12.82
CA SER A 116 -20.20 7.89 12.87
C SER A 116 -20.38 7.34 14.30
N GLY A 117 -20.52 8.21 15.30
CA GLY A 117 -20.70 7.83 16.70
C GLY A 117 -19.41 7.50 17.44
N LEU A 118 -18.25 7.82 16.85
CA LEU A 118 -16.93 7.57 17.43
C LEU A 118 -16.38 8.84 18.11
N ASP A 119 -15.52 8.63 19.08
CA ASP A 119 -14.90 9.67 19.89
C ASP A 119 -13.38 9.68 19.63
N ALA A 120 -12.88 10.74 19.01
CA ALA A 120 -11.47 10.92 18.68
C ALA A 120 -10.56 10.92 19.94
N ASP A 121 -11.05 11.38 21.09
CA ASP A 121 -10.28 11.38 22.33
C ASP A 121 -10.00 9.96 22.84
N ARG A 122 -10.74 8.97 22.32
CA ARG A 122 -10.56 7.56 22.64
C ARG A 122 -9.65 6.80 21.68
N MET A 123 -9.09 7.42 20.66
CA MET A 123 -8.23 6.74 19.66
C MET A 123 -7.10 5.94 20.30
N GLN A 124 -6.54 6.42 21.40
CA GLN A 124 -5.49 5.69 22.14
C GLN A 124 -5.97 4.34 22.70
N THR A 125 -7.28 4.13 22.84
CA THR A 125 -7.81 2.82 23.28
C THR A 125 -7.80 1.75 22.19
N ALA A 126 -7.60 2.14 20.95
CA ALA A 126 -7.47 1.22 19.81
C ALA A 126 -6.02 0.75 19.58
N VAL A 127 -5.05 1.40 20.24
CA VAL A 127 -3.63 1.04 20.12
C VAL A 127 -3.40 -0.34 20.73
N ARG A 128 -2.75 -1.22 19.96
CA ARG A 128 -2.44 -2.59 20.36
C ARG A 128 -1.00 -2.72 20.85
N ARG A 129 -0.82 -3.58 21.83
CA ARG A 129 0.52 -3.90 22.33
C ARG A 129 1.08 -5.12 21.61
N PRO A 130 2.42 -5.22 21.45
CA PRO A 130 3.05 -6.37 20.80
C PRO A 130 2.78 -7.73 21.47
N ASP A 131 2.49 -7.74 22.77
CA ASP A 131 2.17 -8.97 23.50
C ASP A 131 0.74 -9.49 23.27
N GLU A 132 -0.12 -8.70 22.65
CA GLU A 132 -1.50 -9.07 22.29
C GLU A 132 -1.60 -9.74 20.93
N ILE A 133 -0.57 -9.58 20.05
CA ILE A 133 -0.57 -10.05 18.67
C ILE A 133 0.59 -11.04 18.49
N LEU A 134 0.29 -12.24 18.00
CA LEU A 134 1.31 -13.24 17.66
C LEU A 134 1.93 -12.98 16.29
N ALA A 135 1.11 -12.63 15.35
CA ALA A 135 1.46 -12.25 13.99
C ALA A 135 0.27 -11.54 13.31
N TYR A 136 0.56 -10.78 12.27
CA TYR A 136 -0.43 -10.25 11.35
C TYR A 136 -0.24 -10.87 9.97
N VAL A 137 -1.31 -11.37 9.37
CA VAL A 137 -1.30 -11.90 8.00
C VAL A 137 -2.39 -11.23 7.18
N GLU A 138 -1.98 -10.66 6.05
CA GLU A 138 -2.86 -9.99 5.10
C GLU A 138 -3.01 -10.82 3.83
N LEU A 139 -4.25 -11.15 3.46
CA LEU A 139 -4.55 -11.72 2.15
C LEU A 139 -5.06 -10.59 1.26
N HIS A 140 -4.48 -10.48 0.07
CA HIS A 140 -4.79 -9.39 -0.84
C HIS A 140 -4.69 -9.84 -2.29
N ILE A 141 -5.37 -9.19 -3.22
CA ILE A 141 -5.09 -9.38 -4.64
C ILE A 141 -3.71 -8.84 -4.99
N GLU A 142 -3.05 -9.41 -6.00
CA GLU A 142 -1.71 -8.96 -6.40
C GLU A 142 -1.69 -7.52 -6.93
N GLN A 143 -2.78 -7.05 -7.50
CA GLN A 143 -2.88 -5.76 -8.20
C GLN A 143 -1.88 -5.63 -9.37
N GLY A 144 -1.39 -6.76 -9.85
CA GLY A 144 -0.36 -6.86 -10.88
C GLY A 144 -0.46 -8.16 -11.68
N PRO A 145 0.28 -8.30 -12.78
CA PRO A 145 0.14 -9.42 -13.71
C PRO A 145 1.14 -10.55 -13.49
N VAL A 146 1.92 -10.55 -12.39
CA VAL A 146 3.07 -11.48 -12.26
C VAL A 146 2.59 -12.89 -12.00
N LEU A 147 1.63 -13.10 -11.08
CA LEU A 147 1.05 -14.42 -10.81
C LEU A 147 0.41 -15.03 -12.07
N GLU A 148 -0.33 -14.22 -12.84
CA GLU A 148 -0.93 -14.67 -14.10
C GLU A 148 0.13 -15.11 -15.10
N ARG A 149 1.21 -14.33 -15.26
CA ARG A 149 2.33 -14.67 -16.18
C ARG A 149 3.08 -15.92 -15.73
N LEU A 150 3.16 -16.17 -14.44
CA LEU A 150 3.78 -17.36 -13.86
C LEU A 150 2.85 -18.59 -13.90
N GLY A 151 1.55 -18.40 -14.18
CA GLY A 151 0.56 -19.46 -14.19
C GLY A 151 0.15 -19.94 -12.79
N HIS A 152 0.29 -19.09 -11.76
CA HIS A 152 -0.05 -19.39 -10.39
C HIS A 152 -1.26 -18.59 -9.91
N GLY A 153 -2.13 -19.19 -9.09
CA GLY A 153 -3.28 -18.52 -8.48
C GLY A 153 -2.90 -17.74 -7.22
N LEU A 154 -1.89 -18.21 -6.51
CA LEU A 154 -1.45 -17.67 -5.21
C LEU A 154 0.05 -17.44 -5.18
N GLY A 155 0.49 -16.52 -4.32
CA GLY A 155 1.90 -16.25 -4.05
C GLY A 155 2.14 -15.77 -2.62
N CYS A 156 3.35 -15.98 -2.13
CA CYS A 156 3.82 -15.43 -0.86
C CYS A 156 4.47 -14.06 -1.12
N VAL A 157 4.21 -13.07 -0.26
CA VAL A 157 4.82 -11.75 -0.38
C VAL A 157 6.10 -11.69 0.45
N SER A 158 7.22 -11.31 -0.21
CA SER A 158 8.51 -11.14 0.48
C SER A 158 8.61 -9.85 1.29
N GLY A 159 7.83 -8.84 0.91
CA GLY A 159 7.77 -7.54 1.57
C GLY A 159 7.06 -6.50 0.74
N ILE A 160 6.70 -5.40 1.39
CA ILE A 160 6.05 -4.25 0.78
C ILE A 160 7.15 -3.26 0.39
N VAL A 161 7.23 -2.88 -0.88
CA VAL A 161 8.30 -2.03 -1.39
C VAL A 161 8.33 -0.66 -0.73
N GLY A 162 9.54 -0.14 -0.54
CA GLY A 162 9.75 1.25 -0.17
C GLY A 162 9.35 2.17 -1.33
N ALA A 163 8.86 3.35 -0.99
CA ALA A 163 8.44 4.36 -1.95
C ALA A 163 9.11 5.70 -1.70
N SER A 164 9.44 6.42 -2.78
CA SER A 164 9.89 7.81 -2.75
C SER A 164 9.04 8.61 -3.72
N LYS A 165 8.35 9.64 -3.23
CA LYS A 165 7.66 10.62 -4.06
C LYS A 165 8.55 11.85 -4.19
N LEU A 166 9.09 12.07 -5.38
CA LEU A 166 9.91 13.22 -5.69
C LEU A 166 9.10 14.23 -6.51
N GLU A 167 8.68 15.32 -5.89
CA GLU A 167 8.04 16.44 -6.57
C GLU A 167 9.10 17.36 -7.12
N ILE A 168 8.94 17.76 -8.39
CA ILE A 168 9.89 18.57 -9.14
C ILE A 168 9.15 19.76 -9.75
N VAL A 169 9.62 20.96 -9.45
CA VAL A 169 9.14 22.20 -10.05
C VAL A 169 10.26 22.83 -10.85
N LEU A 170 10.05 23.02 -12.14
CA LEU A 170 10.99 23.68 -13.04
C LEU A 170 10.53 25.11 -13.31
N ARG A 171 11.41 26.10 -13.05
CA ARG A 171 11.13 27.50 -13.31
C ARG A 171 11.99 28.02 -14.47
N GLY A 172 11.34 28.29 -15.57
CA GLY A 172 11.90 28.93 -16.77
C GLY A 172 11.44 30.38 -16.91
N GLU A 173 11.13 30.80 -18.14
CA GLU A 173 10.67 32.15 -18.46
C GLU A 173 9.54 32.09 -19.48
N ALA A 174 8.36 32.60 -19.09
CA ALA A 174 7.24 32.75 -20.01
C ALA A 174 7.50 33.81 -21.06
N GLY A 175 7.06 33.58 -22.30
CA GLY A 175 7.24 34.51 -23.39
C GLY A 175 6.32 34.22 -24.57
N HIS A 176 6.23 35.12 -25.51
CA HIS A 176 5.40 34.93 -26.71
C HIS A 176 5.99 33.86 -27.62
N ALA A 177 5.23 32.79 -27.90
CA ALA A 177 5.72 31.64 -28.65
C ALA A 177 6.22 31.90 -30.06
N GLY A 178 5.65 32.91 -30.73
CA GLY A 178 6.02 33.27 -32.10
C GLY A 178 7.08 34.36 -32.26
N THR A 179 7.32 35.17 -31.24
CA THR A 179 8.27 36.33 -31.34
C THR A 179 9.59 36.11 -30.61
N VAL A 180 9.63 35.27 -29.61
CA VAL A 180 10.87 34.92 -28.92
C VAL A 180 11.63 33.88 -29.74
N PRO A 181 12.90 34.14 -30.16
CA PRO A 181 13.69 33.18 -30.92
C PRO A 181 13.89 31.87 -30.19
N MET A 182 14.07 30.73 -30.90
CA MET A 182 14.34 29.42 -30.29
C MET A 182 15.60 29.42 -29.44
N GLN A 183 16.62 30.15 -29.87
CA GLN A 183 17.86 30.30 -29.11
C GLN A 183 17.66 31.15 -27.87
N GLY A 184 18.08 30.61 -26.72
CA GLY A 184 18.03 31.34 -25.46
C GLY A 184 16.69 31.24 -24.70
N ARG A 185 15.69 30.48 -25.22
CA ARG A 185 14.47 30.18 -24.47
C ARG A 185 14.81 29.44 -23.18
N ARG A 186 14.09 29.79 -22.14
CA ARG A 186 14.09 29.05 -20.85
C ARG A 186 12.72 28.34 -20.69
N ASP A 187 12.48 27.41 -21.59
CA ASP A 187 11.22 26.68 -21.70
C ASP A 187 11.19 25.56 -20.68
N ALA A 188 10.32 25.71 -19.65
CA ALA A 188 10.20 24.75 -18.55
C ALA A 188 9.59 23.40 -18.99
N LEU A 189 8.71 23.39 -20.00
CA LEU A 189 8.08 22.16 -20.49
C LEU A 189 9.05 21.32 -21.32
N VAL A 190 9.85 21.94 -22.16
CA VAL A 190 10.88 21.23 -22.93
C VAL A 190 11.94 20.62 -21.98
N ALA A 191 12.34 21.38 -20.95
CA ALA A 191 13.22 20.84 -19.92
C ALA A 191 12.59 19.65 -19.18
N ALA A 192 11.30 19.74 -18.78
CA ALA A 192 10.58 18.64 -18.13
C ALA A 192 10.51 17.40 -19.03
N SER A 193 10.28 17.58 -20.33
CA SER A 193 10.20 16.45 -21.29
C SER A 193 11.53 15.68 -21.36
N GLU A 194 12.66 16.36 -21.38
CA GLU A 194 13.98 15.71 -21.31
C GLU A 194 14.21 15.01 -19.96
N CYS A 195 13.80 15.65 -18.86
CA CYS A 195 13.88 15.04 -17.53
C CYS A 195 13.07 13.75 -17.46
N ILE A 196 11.85 13.72 -17.99
CA ILE A 196 10.97 12.52 -17.97
C ILE A 196 11.64 11.35 -18.71
N LEU A 197 12.21 11.59 -19.89
CA LEU A 197 12.94 10.55 -20.63
C LEU A 197 14.22 10.09 -19.89
N GLY A 198 14.92 11.02 -19.24
CA GLY A 198 16.05 10.71 -18.38
C GLY A 198 15.67 9.83 -17.18
N ILE A 199 14.55 10.14 -16.53
CA ILE A 199 14.01 9.37 -15.40
C ILE A 199 13.70 7.94 -15.80
N GLU A 200 13.02 7.71 -16.92
CA GLU A 200 12.73 6.37 -17.44
C GLU A 200 14.02 5.58 -17.68
N THR A 201 15.01 6.22 -18.29
CA THR A 201 16.32 5.61 -18.57
C THR A 201 17.06 5.22 -17.29
N ILE A 202 17.01 6.06 -16.25
CA ILE A 202 17.64 5.80 -14.95
C ILE A 202 16.95 4.64 -14.25
N ALA A 203 15.62 4.63 -14.22
CA ALA A 203 14.84 3.56 -13.62
C ALA A 203 15.17 2.19 -14.25
N ALA A 204 15.19 2.13 -15.58
CA ALA A 204 15.55 0.91 -16.30
C ALA A 204 16.97 0.40 -15.96
N LYS A 205 17.92 1.30 -15.72
CA LYS A 205 19.32 0.94 -15.37
C LYS A 205 19.48 0.51 -13.91
N THR A 206 18.74 1.12 -12.99
CA THR A 206 18.86 0.83 -11.55
C THR A 206 18.02 -0.37 -11.13
N GLY A 207 17.04 -0.78 -11.93
CA GLY A 207 16.08 -1.82 -11.60
C GLY A 207 14.97 -1.36 -10.66
N ALA A 208 14.89 -0.06 -10.33
CA ALA A 208 13.76 0.51 -9.64
C ALA A 208 12.58 0.73 -10.60
N VAL A 209 11.36 0.76 -10.08
CA VAL A 209 10.19 1.24 -10.83
C VAL A 209 10.05 2.74 -10.58
N ALA A 210 10.00 3.55 -11.65
CA ALA A 210 9.79 4.99 -11.53
C ALA A 210 8.75 5.46 -12.55
N THR A 211 7.75 6.21 -12.08
CA THR A 211 6.63 6.68 -12.92
C THR A 211 6.42 8.16 -12.72
N VAL A 212 6.31 8.91 -13.83
CA VAL A 212 5.82 10.30 -13.82
C VAL A 212 4.33 10.25 -14.11
N GLY A 213 3.51 10.44 -13.08
CA GLY A 213 2.05 10.24 -13.15
C GLY A 213 1.27 11.47 -13.64
N TYR A 214 1.85 12.67 -13.55
CA TYR A 214 1.23 13.91 -14.05
C TYR A 214 2.27 14.97 -14.42
N VAL A 215 1.87 15.90 -15.25
CA VAL A 215 2.62 17.11 -15.59
C VAL A 215 1.64 18.29 -15.60
N ASP A 216 1.94 19.32 -14.82
CA ASP A 216 1.21 20.57 -14.80
C ASP A 216 2.04 21.68 -15.42
N VAL A 217 1.44 22.50 -16.29
CA VAL A 217 2.14 23.49 -17.13
C VAL A 217 1.51 24.87 -16.99
N GLU A 218 2.31 25.86 -16.60
CA GLU A 218 1.86 27.24 -16.48
C GLU A 218 2.54 28.14 -17.52
N PRO A 219 1.73 29.01 -18.18
CA PRO A 219 0.29 29.26 -18.04
C PRO A 219 -0.61 28.30 -18.85
N GLY A 220 -0.09 27.30 -19.53
CA GLY A 220 -0.90 26.30 -20.25
C GLY A 220 -1.58 26.82 -21.54
N SER A 221 -1.01 27.85 -22.17
CA SER A 221 -1.54 28.45 -23.40
C SER A 221 -0.67 28.10 -24.60
N SER A 222 -1.25 27.74 -25.72
CA SER A 222 -0.55 27.28 -26.93
C SER A 222 0.37 28.34 -27.58
N ASN A 223 0.14 29.61 -27.30
CA ASN A 223 0.92 30.76 -27.83
C ASN A 223 1.88 31.38 -26.80
N VAL A 224 2.11 30.70 -25.66
CA VAL A 224 3.03 31.17 -24.61
C VAL A 224 4.06 30.08 -24.31
N ILE A 225 5.34 30.45 -24.23
CA ILE A 225 6.42 29.59 -23.77
C ILE A 225 6.16 29.25 -22.29
N PRO A 226 6.12 27.98 -21.87
CA PRO A 226 5.90 27.64 -20.48
C PRO A 226 6.97 28.16 -19.53
N GLY A 227 6.53 28.98 -18.56
CA GLY A 227 7.41 29.57 -17.54
C GLY A 227 7.61 28.70 -16.33
N LYS A 228 6.67 27.78 -16.09
CA LYS A 228 6.75 26.82 -14.98
C LYS A 228 6.17 25.47 -15.41
N THR A 229 6.80 24.39 -14.97
CA THR A 229 6.27 23.04 -15.13
C THR A 229 6.49 22.27 -13.84
N SER A 230 5.44 21.60 -13.34
CA SER A 230 5.49 20.79 -12.13
C SER A 230 5.13 19.36 -12.46
N PHE A 231 5.86 18.40 -11.91
CA PHE A 231 5.57 16.97 -12.05
C PHE A 231 6.07 16.20 -10.82
N ALA A 232 5.57 14.99 -10.60
CA ALA A 232 6.05 14.11 -9.54
C ALA A 232 6.48 12.77 -10.10
N VAL A 233 7.51 12.20 -9.48
CA VAL A 233 8.03 10.87 -9.77
C VAL A 233 7.73 9.97 -8.57
N ASP A 234 6.97 8.89 -8.78
CA ASP A 234 6.81 7.79 -7.83
C ASP A 234 7.90 6.75 -8.11
N ILE A 235 8.78 6.50 -7.12
CA ILE A 235 9.95 5.61 -7.24
C ILE A 235 9.80 4.50 -6.21
N ARG A 236 9.79 3.23 -6.64
CA ARG A 236 9.59 2.05 -5.80
C ARG A 236 10.68 1.02 -5.98
N SER A 237 11.10 0.38 -4.88
CA SER A 237 12.02 -0.76 -4.87
C SER A 237 11.90 -1.51 -3.55
N LEU A 238 12.13 -2.85 -3.56
CA LEU A 238 12.36 -3.64 -2.34
C LEU A 238 13.67 -3.28 -1.66
N ASP A 239 14.66 -2.86 -2.46
CA ASP A 239 15.96 -2.43 -1.95
C ASP A 239 15.95 -0.92 -1.74
N ASP A 240 15.99 -0.51 -0.47
CA ASP A 240 16.02 0.89 -0.08
C ASP A 240 17.27 1.63 -0.55
N GLU A 241 18.40 0.93 -0.73
CA GLU A 241 19.64 1.53 -1.24
C GLU A 241 19.50 1.82 -2.74
N VAL A 242 18.99 0.86 -3.51
CA VAL A 242 18.64 1.04 -4.93
C VAL A 242 17.68 2.22 -5.10
N ARG A 243 16.62 2.27 -4.28
CA ARG A 243 15.64 3.35 -4.34
C ARG A 243 16.26 4.72 -4.04
N ARG A 244 17.05 4.83 -2.95
CA ARG A 244 17.75 6.09 -2.59
C ARG A 244 18.74 6.52 -3.66
N ASN A 245 19.52 5.57 -4.20
CA ASN A 245 20.46 5.85 -5.29
C ASN A 245 19.73 6.33 -6.55
N THR A 246 18.60 5.71 -6.89
CA THR A 246 17.76 6.15 -8.03
C THR A 246 17.28 7.59 -7.86
N VAL A 247 16.86 7.98 -6.65
CA VAL A 247 16.48 9.38 -6.34
C VAL A 247 17.66 10.33 -6.57
N VAL A 248 18.87 9.97 -6.13
CA VAL A 248 20.08 10.79 -6.33
C VAL A 248 20.37 10.96 -7.81
N LEU A 249 20.42 9.88 -8.57
CA LEU A 249 20.67 9.91 -10.02
C LEU A 249 19.63 10.75 -10.79
N ILE A 250 18.36 10.63 -10.41
CA ILE A 250 17.30 11.45 -11.01
C ILE A 250 17.54 12.93 -10.72
N ARG A 251 17.86 13.29 -9.48
CA ARG A 251 18.13 14.70 -9.13
C ARG A 251 19.33 15.28 -9.86
N GLU A 252 20.40 14.49 -10.02
CA GLU A 252 21.59 14.88 -10.79
C GLU A 252 21.25 15.09 -12.27
N CYS A 253 20.53 14.16 -12.88
CA CYS A 253 20.08 14.27 -14.28
C CYS A 253 19.20 15.52 -14.50
N VAL A 254 18.24 15.75 -13.60
CA VAL A 254 17.38 16.96 -13.67
C VAL A 254 18.22 18.22 -13.53
N ALA A 255 19.17 18.25 -12.60
CA ALA A 255 20.05 19.42 -12.42
C ALA A 255 20.91 19.70 -13.64
N GLU A 256 21.47 18.68 -14.29
CA GLU A 256 22.24 18.82 -15.54
C GLU A 256 21.40 19.37 -16.69
N ILE A 257 20.22 18.78 -16.93
CA ILE A 257 19.30 19.24 -17.97
C ILE A 257 18.88 20.68 -17.71
N CYS A 258 18.53 21.01 -16.47
CA CYS A 258 18.11 22.35 -16.09
C CYS A 258 19.24 23.39 -16.26
N ALA A 259 20.47 23.04 -15.92
CA ALA A 259 21.63 23.91 -16.15
C ALA A 259 21.82 24.17 -17.64
N HIS A 260 21.76 23.17 -18.51
CA HIS A 260 21.84 23.30 -19.95
C HIS A 260 20.72 24.20 -20.54
N ARG A 261 19.48 23.98 -20.05
CA ARG A 261 18.27 24.70 -20.47
C ARG A 261 18.11 26.06 -19.79
N LYS A 262 18.96 26.42 -18.83
CA LYS A 262 18.90 27.65 -18.02
C LYS A 262 17.57 27.77 -17.26
N VAL A 263 17.04 26.64 -16.79
CA VAL A 263 15.83 26.50 -15.97
C VAL A 263 16.26 26.19 -14.54
N GLN A 264 15.47 26.58 -13.54
CA GLN A 264 15.79 26.34 -12.13
C GLN A 264 14.92 25.20 -11.58
N PRO A 265 15.51 24.10 -11.07
CA PRO A 265 14.76 23.02 -10.43
C PRO A 265 14.58 23.25 -8.93
N GLU A 266 13.39 22.93 -8.42
CA GLU A 266 13.07 22.81 -6.99
C GLU A 266 12.62 21.38 -6.73
N PHE A 267 13.02 20.81 -5.57
CA PHE A 267 12.71 19.43 -5.22
C PHE A 267 12.05 19.32 -3.85
N THR A 268 10.99 18.53 -3.75
CA THR A 268 10.42 18.09 -2.49
C THR A 268 10.39 16.57 -2.49
N LEU A 269 10.87 15.93 -1.42
CA LEU A 269 11.01 14.48 -1.32
C LEU A 269 10.29 13.96 -0.09
N ALA A 270 9.33 13.05 -0.30
CA ALA A 270 8.75 12.22 0.74
C ALA A 270 9.19 10.76 0.53
N GLN A 271 9.50 10.06 1.62
CA GLN A 271 10.02 8.69 1.54
C GLN A 271 9.39 7.78 2.58
N ARG A 272 9.19 6.52 2.20
CA ARG A 272 8.83 5.41 3.07
C ARG A 272 9.79 4.25 2.81
N GLN A 273 10.27 3.62 3.86
CA GLN A 273 11.16 2.46 3.76
C GLN A 273 10.39 1.20 3.37
N THR A 274 11.12 0.23 2.85
CA THR A 274 10.63 -1.13 2.64
C THR A 274 10.20 -1.75 3.96
N THR A 275 9.11 -2.51 3.92
CA THR A 275 8.62 -3.29 5.05
C THR A 275 8.73 -4.77 4.68
N PRO A 276 9.75 -5.48 5.16
CA PRO A 276 9.90 -6.90 4.87
C PRO A 276 8.84 -7.73 5.59
N CYS A 277 8.33 -8.77 4.95
CA CYS A 277 7.60 -9.82 5.63
C CYS A 277 8.58 -10.71 6.42
N SER A 278 8.16 -11.17 7.59
CA SER A 278 9.02 -11.99 8.46
C SER A 278 9.29 -13.36 7.83
N GLU A 279 10.54 -13.78 7.78
CA GLU A 279 10.96 -15.01 7.09
C GLU A 279 10.23 -16.25 7.61
N TRP A 280 10.04 -16.37 8.92
CA TRP A 280 9.34 -17.49 9.52
C TRP A 280 7.85 -17.55 9.09
N LEU A 281 7.18 -16.41 8.91
CA LEU A 281 5.82 -16.35 8.36
C LEU A 281 5.80 -16.69 6.88
N GLN A 282 6.76 -16.17 6.11
CA GLN A 282 6.88 -16.54 4.70
C GLN A 282 7.01 -18.06 4.53
N ASN A 283 7.85 -18.71 5.33
CA ASN A 283 8.04 -20.17 5.26
C ASN A 283 6.72 -20.91 5.50
N GLN A 284 5.93 -20.55 6.52
CA GLN A 284 4.65 -21.18 6.80
C GLN A 284 3.59 -20.87 5.72
N ILE A 285 3.60 -19.66 5.17
CA ILE A 285 2.71 -19.27 4.07
C ILE A 285 3.06 -20.06 2.81
N VAL A 286 4.34 -20.18 2.47
CA VAL A 286 4.82 -20.97 1.33
C VAL A 286 4.37 -22.42 1.47
N GLU A 287 4.56 -23.05 2.63
CA GLU A 287 4.10 -24.41 2.88
C GLU A 287 2.56 -24.56 2.72
N ALA A 288 1.81 -23.58 3.19
CA ALA A 288 0.35 -23.60 3.07
C ALA A 288 -0.11 -23.50 1.60
N ILE A 289 0.54 -22.63 0.81
CA ILE A 289 0.25 -22.46 -0.63
C ILE A 289 0.70 -23.68 -1.42
N ASP A 290 1.89 -24.23 -1.13
CA ASP A 290 2.41 -25.44 -1.80
C ASP A 290 1.46 -26.63 -1.67
N ARG A 291 0.80 -26.79 -0.52
CA ARG A 291 -0.20 -27.84 -0.30
C ARG A 291 -1.46 -27.64 -1.15
N VAL A 292 -1.75 -26.46 -1.61
CA VAL A 292 -2.96 -26.15 -2.41
C VAL A 292 -2.67 -26.18 -3.91
N GLN A 293 -1.58 -25.57 -4.36
CA GLN A 293 -1.28 -25.44 -5.79
C GLN A 293 0.03 -26.07 -6.25
N GLY A 294 0.79 -26.71 -5.35
CA GLY A 294 2.00 -27.47 -5.66
C GLY A 294 3.30 -26.68 -5.75
N ALA A 295 3.25 -25.35 -5.92
CA ALA A 295 4.41 -24.46 -5.90
C ALA A 295 3.98 -23.04 -5.53
N CYS A 296 4.75 -22.36 -4.67
CA CYS A 296 4.48 -21.00 -4.25
C CYS A 296 5.54 -20.01 -4.78
N PRO A 297 5.21 -19.14 -5.72
CA PRO A 297 6.10 -18.03 -6.07
C PRO A 297 6.18 -17.04 -4.93
N VAL A 298 7.40 -16.50 -4.70
CA VAL A 298 7.63 -15.43 -3.72
C VAL A 298 7.91 -14.15 -4.49
N LEU A 299 7.13 -13.11 -4.24
CA LEU A 299 7.19 -11.85 -4.97
C LEU A 299 6.94 -10.64 -4.05
N PRO A 300 7.46 -9.46 -4.41
CA PRO A 300 7.21 -8.26 -3.62
C PRO A 300 5.82 -7.69 -3.86
N SER A 301 5.28 -6.95 -2.88
CA SER A 301 4.17 -6.05 -3.15
C SER A 301 4.67 -4.70 -3.66
N GLY A 302 4.22 -4.32 -4.85
CA GLY A 302 4.43 -2.99 -5.41
C GLY A 302 3.52 -1.92 -4.81
N ALA A 303 2.41 -2.31 -4.18
CA ALA A 303 1.43 -1.43 -3.53
C ALA A 303 1.75 -1.18 -2.04
N GLY A 304 1.05 -0.21 -1.43
CA GLY A 304 1.01 -0.06 0.02
C GLY A 304 -0.04 -1.01 0.61
N HIS A 305 0.07 -1.35 1.90
CA HIS A 305 -0.89 -2.20 2.61
C HIS A 305 -0.86 -1.88 4.10
N ASP A 306 -1.87 -2.31 4.83
CA ASP A 306 -1.96 -2.17 6.30
C ASP A 306 -0.79 -2.83 7.02
N GLY A 307 -0.21 -3.88 6.43
CA GLY A 307 1.01 -4.55 6.90
C GLY A 307 2.17 -3.60 7.19
N ILE A 308 2.25 -2.43 6.51
CA ILE A 308 3.29 -1.41 6.76
C ILE A 308 3.26 -0.93 8.21
N TRP A 309 2.08 -0.66 8.74
CA TRP A 309 1.95 -0.15 10.09
C TRP A 309 1.80 -1.28 11.11
N MET A 310 1.15 -2.38 10.73
CA MET A 310 1.10 -3.56 11.58
C MET A 310 2.49 -4.12 11.92
N SER A 311 3.48 -3.93 11.04
CA SER A 311 4.88 -4.29 11.30
C SER A 311 5.52 -3.56 12.49
N LYS A 312 4.89 -2.51 13.01
CA LYS A 312 5.35 -1.80 14.22
C LYS A 312 4.95 -2.48 15.52
N VAL A 313 3.94 -3.36 15.45
CA VAL A 313 3.36 -4.04 16.63
C VAL A 313 3.41 -5.56 16.53
N SER A 314 3.73 -6.13 15.36
CA SER A 314 3.86 -7.58 15.18
C SER A 314 4.73 -7.93 13.98
N ASP A 315 5.16 -9.19 13.91
CA ASP A 315 5.64 -9.77 12.65
C ASP A 315 4.52 -9.83 11.64
N ILE A 316 4.85 -9.60 10.34
CA ILE A 316 3.86 -9.58 9.25
C ILE A 316 4.17 -10.62 8.18
N GLY A 317 3.11 -11.17 7.58
CA GLY A 317 3.14 -11.98 6.38
C GLY A 317 2.00 -11.59 5.45
N MET A 318 2.13 -11.89 4.15
CA MET A 318 1.07 -11.60 3.18
C MET A 318 0.94 -12.72 2.16
N ILE A 319 -0.30 -12.95 1.73
CA ILE A 319 -0.66 -13.89 0.67
C ILE A 319 -1.25 -13.08 -0.49
N PHE A 320 -0.69 -13.23 -1.68
CA PHE A 320 -1.28 -12.68 -2.89
C PHE A 320 -2.20 -13.67 -3.60
N VAL A 321 -3.27 -13.12 -4.15
CA VAL A 321 -4.24 -13.81 -5.02
C VAL A 321 -4.17 -13.17 -6.40
N ARG A 322 -4.11 -13.99 -7.44
CA ARG A 322 -4.13 -13.55 -8.83
C ARG A 322 -5.41 -12.77 -9.13
N CYS A 323 -5.25 -11.60 -9.74
CA CYS A 323 -6.34 -10.87 -10.38
C CYS A 323 -6.17 -10.90 -11.89
N ALA A 324 -7.27 -11.05 -12.62
CA ALA A 324 -7.27 -11.23 -14.07
C ALA A 324 -6.66 -10.02 -14.78
N GLY A 325 -5.67 -10.27 -15.64
CA GLY A 325 -4.91 -9.24 -16.34
C GLY A 325 -4.08 -8.32 -15.44
N GLY A 326 -3.97 -8.61 -14.14
CA GLY A 326 -3.34 -7.71 -13.17
C GLY A 326 -4.12 -6.42 -12.94
N ILE A 327 -5.41 -6.41 -13.27
CA ILE A 327 -6.26 -5.21 -13.19
C ILE A 327 -6.69 -4.98 -11.74
N SER A 328 -6.40 -3.79 -11.22
CA SER A 328 -6.92 -3.26 -9.97
C SER A 328 -7.20 -1.76 -10.09
N HIS A 329 -7.91 -1.17 -9.12
CA HIS A 329 -8.39 0.22 -9.16
C HIS A 329 -9.24 0.51 -10.42
N ASN A 330 -10.03 -0.47 -10.83
CA ASN A 330 -10.81 -0.44 -12.05
C ASN A 330 -12.05 -1.35 -11.90
N PRO A 331 -13.23 -0.97 -12.40
CA PRO A 331 -14.43 -1.81 -12.35
C PRO A 331 -14.29 -3.19 -13.03
N ALA A 332 -13.31 -3.36 -13.91
CA ALA A 332 -13.02 -4.64 -14.59
C ALA A 332 -12.20 -5.61 -13.72
N GLU A 333 -11.79 -5.20 -12.50
CA GLU A 333 -11.09 -6.05 -11.54
C GLU A 333 -11.86 -7.35 -11.30
N SER A 334 -11.18 -8.47 -11.39
CA SER A 334 -11.81 -9.77 -11.18
C SER A 334 -10.82 -10.82 -10.68
N VAL A 335 -11.35 -11.74 -9.87
CA VAL A 335 -10.66 -12.94 -9.38
C VAL A 335 -11.50 -14.15 -9.78
N SER A 336 -10.86 -15.22 -10.24
CA SER A 336 -11.57 -16.44 -10.61
C SER A 336 -12.12 -17.16 -9.38
N VAL A 337 -13.20 -17.93 -9.53
CA VAL A 337 -13.74 -18.74 -8.42
C VAL A 337 -12.70 -19.73 -7.92
N GLU A 338 -11.90 -20.30 -8.82
CA GLU A 338 -10.82 -21.24 -8.48
C GLU A 338 -9.76 -20.57 -7.60
N ASP A 339 -9.35 -19.33 -7.90
CA ASP A 339 -8.38 -18.58 -7.09
C ASP A 339 -8.98 -18.18 -5.74
N LEU A 340 -10.29 -17.85 -5.68
CA LEU A 340 -11.01 -17.58 -4.42
C LEU A 340 -11.07 -18.81 -3.52
N GLU A 341 -11.39 -19.98 -4.07
CA GLU A 341 -11.37 -21.24 -3.34
C GLU A 341 -9.95 -21.59 -2.87
N GLY A 342 -8.97 -21.43 -3.75
CA GLY A 342 -7.56 -21.68 -3.46
C GLY A 342 -7.05 -20.78 -2.33
N CYS A 343 -7.38 -19.49 -2.33
CA CYS A 343 -6.92 -18.58 -1.28
C CYS A 343 -7.55 -18.91 0.10
N ALA A 344 -8.84 -19.24 0.12
CA ALA A 344 -9.49 -19.67 1.36
C ALA A 344 -8.89 -20.98 1.89
N GLN A 345 -8.57 -21.94 1.01
CA GLN A 345 -7.91 -23.19 1.39
C GLN A 345 -6.50 -22.94 1.93
N ALA A 346 -5.69 -22.10 1.27
CA ALA A 346 -4.34 -21.77 1.71
C ALA A 346 -4.36 -21.05 3.07
N LEU A 347 -5.27 -20.10 3.28
CA LEU A 347 -5.42 -19.41 4.56
C LEU A 347 -5.85 -20.36 5.68
N LEU A 348 -6.77 -21.32 5.40
CA LEU A 348 -7.16 -22.36 6.35
C LEU A 348 -5.99 -23.29 6.68
N GLN A 349 -5.20 -23.70 5.69
CA GLN A 349 -3.99 -24.50 5.90
C GLN A 349 -2.98 -23.76 6.76
N PHE A 350 -2.78 -22.48 6.49
CA PHE A 350 -1.90 -21.62 7.28
C PHE A 350 -2.37 -21.54 8.75
N ILE A 351 -3.64 -21.21 9.00
CA ILE A 351 -4.20 -21.10 10.36
C ILE A 351 -4.07 -22.43 11.11
N ALA A 352 -4.39 -23.56 10.45
CA ALA A 352 -4.37 -24.87 11.07
C ALA A 352 -2.97 -25.36 11.48
N ASN A 353 -1.94 -24.85 10.80
CA ASN A 353 -0.54 -25.23 11.05
C ASN A 353 0.28 -24.05 11.63
N PHE A 354 -0.37 -22.96 12.03
CA PHE A 354 0.32 -21.79 12.54
C PHE A 354 1.05 -22.08 13.85
N GLU A 355 2.36 -21.90 13.81
CA GLU A 355 3.26 -22.06 14.95
C GLU A 355 4.05 -20.74 15.14
N PRO A 356 3.71 -19.92 16.16
CA PRO A 356 4.51 -18.75 16.46
C PRO A 356 5.91 -19.17 16.90
N PRO A 357 6.97 -18.39 16.60
CA PRO A 357 8.31 -18.71 17.05
C PRO A 357 8.29 -18.89 18.56
N GLY A 358 8.85 -19.99 19.04
CA GLY A 358 8.90 -20.28 20.47
C GLY A 358 9.50 -19.08 21.20
N LYS A 359 8.79 -18.53 22.18
CA LYS A 359 9.44 -17.65 23.16
C LYS A 359 10.56 -18.50 23.72
N ALA A 360 11.83 -18.11 23.42
CA ALA A 360 12.97 -18.71 24.11
C ALA A 360 12.64 -18.68 25.61
N ALA A 361 12.56 -19.88 26.17
CA ALA A 361 12.18 -20.11 27.58
C ALA A 361 13.20 -19.49 28.54
#